data_23d458de66bd493d2179f6185c7219eb
#
_entry.id   23d458de66bd493d2179f6185c7219eb
#
_cell.length_a   1.000
_cell.length_b   1.000
_cell.length_c   1.000
_cell.angle_alpha   90.00
_cell.angle_beta   90.00
_cell.angle_gamma   90.00
#
_symmetry.space_group_name_H-M   'P 1'
#
loop_
_entity.id
_entity.type
_entity.pdbx_description
1 polymer ?
#
loop_
_entity_poly.entity_id
_entity_poly.type
_entity_poly.pdbx_seq_one_letter_code
_entity_poly.pdbx_strand_id
1 'polypeptide(L)'
;MNNDFEFVSCNLCGANDYTIRFKMLSTGGKDNSRKYSASSSFFNEEQVVTCNQCGLQYINPRLKREVILKGYIDGTDEDYVSQNEGRLLTFERGLDLIEKHAPKKGKILDVGAAAGFFLKVAKENNWETFGVEPNHWMCDYGNKNFDVRIKQGTLKEAAFPDNYFDVITFWDVLEHASDPKSELIEAHRILKHGGLLVVNFPNMGSLLARLFCRRWWFLLSVHLYYFSPE
;
A
#
# COMPACT_ATOMS: atom_id res chain seq x y z
N MET A 1 28.04 0.85 -9.77
CA MET A 1 26.77 0.74 -9.02
C MET A 1 25.68 1.07 -10.01
N ASN A 2 24.66 0.25 -10.10
CA ASN A 2 23.56 0.50 -11.03
C ASN A 2 22.89 1.82 -10.62
N ASN A 3 22.62 2.72 -11.56
CA ASN A 3 22.12 4.08 -11.32
C ASN A 3 20.66 4.11 -10.82
N ASP A 4 20.07 2.93 -10.53
CA ASP A 4 18.65 2.75 -10.18
C ASP A 4 18.37 2.83 -8.68
N PHE A 5 19.43 2.89 -7.83
CA PHE A 5 19.30 2.98 -6.37
C PHE A 5 19.52 4.39 -5.85
N GLU A 6 18.86 4.72 -4.75
CA GLU A 6 18.99 5.97 -4.00
C GLU A 6 19.11 5.72 -2.50
N PHE A 7 19.85 6.57 -1.79
CA PHE A 7 19.79 6.69 -0.33
C PHE A 7 18.72 7.72 0.03
N VAL A 8 17.88 7.37 1.00
CA VAL A 8 16.78 8.24 1.44
C VAL A 8 16.85 8.55 2.92
N SER A 9 16.38 9.75 3.28
CA SER A 9 16.11 10.11 4.67
C SER A 9 14.87 9.36 5.18
N CYS A 10 14.72 9.27 6.50
CA CYS A 10 13.51 8.74 7.11
C CYS A 10 12.27 9.53 6.66
N ASN A 11 11.30 8.88 6.02
CA ASN A 11 10.11 9.55 5.48
C ASN A 11 9.23 10.16 6.57
N LEU A 12 9.23 9.61 7.79
CA LEU A 12 8.43 10.11 8.89
C LEU A 12 9.01 11.39 9.51
N CYS A 13 10.29 11.35 9.97
CA CYS A 13 10.91 12.44 10.72
C CYS A 13 11.99 13.25 9.97
N GLY A 14 12.40 12.80 8.76
CA GLY A 14 13.42 13.46 7.96
C GLY A 14 14.87 13.16 8.35
N ALA A 15 15.13 12.39 9.41
CA ALA A 15 16.48 12.10 9.88
C ALA A 15 17.26 11.19 8.91
N ASN A 16 18.59 11.43 8.84
CA ASN A 16 19.53 10.57 8.10
C ASN A 16 20.32 9.62 9.01
N ASP A 17 20.01 9.61 10.31
CA ASP A 17 20.65 8.76 11.30
C ASP A 17 19.87 7.44 11.46
N TYR A 18 20.51 6.32 11.14
CA TYR A 18 19.90 5.01 11.18
C TYR A 18 20.90 3.92 11.56
N THR A 19 20.36 2.82 12.10
CA THR A 19 21.10 1.57 12.37
C THR A 19 20.65 0.49 11.41
N ILE A 20 21.58 -0.30 10.87
CA ILE A 20 21.25 -1.44 10.00
C ILE A 20 20.61 -2.56 10.86
N ARG A 21 19.35 -2.88 10.55
CA ARG A 21 18.63 -3.99 11.17
C ARG A 21 18.91 -5.33 10.47
N PHE A 22 18.77 -5.32 9.13
CA PHE A 22 19.08 -6.48 8.29
C PHE A 22 20.01 -6.07 7.15
N LYS A 23 21.16 -6.73 7.05
CA LYS A 23 22.09 -6.49 5.93
C LYS A 23 21.52 -7.04 4.62
N MET A 24 21.90 -6.47 3.51
CA MET A 24 21.64 -7.02 2.18
C MET A 24 22.21 -8.45 2.07
N LEU A 25 21.42 -9.39 1.52
CA LEU A 25 21.85 -10.80 1.40
C LEU A 25 22.51 -11.12 0.06
N SER A 26 22.06 -10.48 -1.02
CA SER A 26 22.53 -10.77 -2.38
C SER A 26 22.54 -9.51 -3.23
N THR A 27 23.56 -9.38 -4.10
CA THR A 27 23.61 -8.39 -5.17
C THR A 27 23.31 -9.01 -6.54
N GLY A 28 22.88 -10.28 -6.56
CA GLY A 28 22.65 -11.04 -7.79
C GLY A 28 21.33 -10.66 -8.46
N GLY A 29 21.42 -10.17 -9.71
CA GLY A 29 20.26 -9.81 -10.52
C GLY A 29 19.38 -11.02 -10.84
N LYS A 30 18.39 -11.26 -9.98
CA LYS A 30 17.23 -12.08 -10.34
C LYS A 30 16.33 -11.26 -11.23
N ASP A 31 15.65 -11.91 -12.15
CA ASP A 31 14.59 -11.29 -12.93
C ASP A 31 13.54 -10.67 -11.98
N ASN A 32 13.51 -9.34 -11.94
CA ASN A 32 12.63 -8.58 -11.04
C ASN A 32 11.27 -8.28 -11.70
N SER A 33 10.92 -8.89 -12.82
CA SER A 33 9.70 -8.58 -13.58
C SER A 33 8.41 -8.76 -12.79
N ARG A 34 8.39 -9.69 -11.80
CA ARG A 34 7.24 -9.93 -10.90
C ARG A 34 7.40 -9.35 -9.50
N LYS A 35 8.49 -8.61 -9.24
CA LYS A 35 8.76 -8.08 -7.90
C LYS A 35 7.68 -7.09 -7.43
N TYR A 36 7.08 -6.34 -8.35
CA TYR A 36 6.12 -5.26 -8.06
C TYR A 36 4.69 -5.62 -8.46
N SER A 37 4.28 -6.88 -8.34
CA SER A 37 2.87 -7.27 -8.47
C SER A 37 2.18 -7.25 -7.11
N ALA A 38 0.85 -7.03 -7.09
CA ALA A 38 0.04 -7.04 -5.87
C ALA A 38 0.00 -8.43 -5.19
N SER A 39 0.33 -9.50 -5.93
CA SER A 39 0.47 -10.88 -5.42
C SER A 39 1.91 -11.28 -5.11
N SER A 40 2.88 -10.34 -5.14
CA SER A 40 4.29 -10.67 -4.92
C SER A 40 4.54 -11.27 -3.54
N SER A 41 5.22 -12.42 -3.51
CA SER A 41 5.60 -13.14 -2.29
C SER A 41 7.13 -13.30 -2.13
N PHE A 42 7.94 -12.54 -2.88
CA PHE A 42 9.38 -12.61 -2.78
C PHE A 42 9.89 -12.06 -1.45
N PHE A 43 10.67 -12.86 -0.72
CA PHE A 43 11.34 -12.41 0.49
C PHE A 43 12.29 -11.26 0.23
N ASN A 44 12.35 -10.33 1.18
CA ASN A 44 13.26 -9.21 1.14
C ASN A 44 14.72 -9.67 1.29
N GLU A 45 15.52 -9.43 0.25
CA GLU A 45 16.97 -9.60 0.25
C GLU A 45 17.71 -8.26 0.45
N GLU A 46 16.99 -7.15 0.47
CA GLU A 46 17.52 -5.78 0.57
C GLU A 46 17.88 -5.42 2.01
N GLN A 47 18.65 -4.34 2.17
CA GLN A 47 19.00 -3.82 3.48
C GLN A 47 17.81 -3.12 4.12
N VAL A 48 17.47 -3.51 5.34
CA VAL A 48 16.50 -2.82 6.18
C VAL A 48 17.24 -2.04 7.24
N VAL A 49 16.88 -0.78 7.41
CA VAL A 49 17.42 0.09 8.45
C VAL A 49 16.34 0.51 9.44
N THR A 50 16.74 0.87 10.66
CA THR A 50 15.87 1.47 11.68
C THR A 50 16.32 2.90 11.91
N CYS A 51 15.43 3.88 11.77
CA CYS A 51 15.69 5.26 12.11
C CYS A 51 15.96 5.38 13.62
N ASN A 52 17.11 5.96 13.98
CA ASN A 52 17.49 6.12 15.39
C ASN A 52 16.65 7.20 16.09
N GLN A 53 16.00 8.08 15.36
CA GLN A 53 15.20 9.16 15.93
C GLN A 53 13.73 8.79 16.18
N CYS A 54 13.08 8.05 15.27
CA CYS A 54 11.65 7.74 15.39
C CYS A 54 11.29 6.26 15.31
N GLY A 55 12.27 5.37 15.16
CA GLY A 55 12.05 3.92 15.13
C GLY A 55 11.51 3.35 13.81
N LEU A 56 11.11 4.18 12.84
CA LEU A 56 10.62 3.69 11.55
C LEU A 56 11.66 2.78 10.88
N GLN A 57 11.20 1.64 10.38
CA GLN A 57 12.03 0.71 9.64
C GLN A 57 11.71 0.81 8.15
N TYR A 58 12.77 0.85 7.32
CA TYR A 58 12.62 1.04 5.88
C TYR A 58 13.81 0.49 5.10
N ILE A 59 13.61 0.32 3.79
CA ILE A 59 14.68 -0.09 2.86
C ILE A 59 15.58 1.10 2.56
N ASN A 60 16.92 0.93 2.77
CA ASN A 60 17.90 1.95 2.45
C ASN A 60 19.29 1.33 2.22
N PRO A 61 19.93 1.44 1.02
CA PRO A 61 19.37 2.11 -0.18
C PRO A 61 18.20 1.35 -0.77
N ARG A 62 17.34 2.05 -1.52
CA ARG A 62 16.19 1.48 -2.22
C ARG A 62 16.21 1.82 -3.72
N LEU A 63 15.39 1.17 -4.51
CA LEU A 63 15.16 1.56 -5.90
C LEU A 63 14.51 2.95 -5.97
N LYS A 64 14.87 3.71 -7.00
CA LYS A 64 14.26 5.01 -7.28
C LYS A 64 12.77 4.88 -7.56
N ARG A 65 12.02 5.92 -7.19
CA ARG A 65 10.55 5.98 -7.34
C ARG A 65 10.09 5.61 -8.75
N GLU A 66 10.76 6.12 -9.78
CA GLU A 66 10.38 5.90 -11.19
C GLU A 66 10.48 4.43 -11.57
N VAL A 67 11.49 3.72 -11.03
CA VAL A 67 11.69 2.28 -11.27
C VAL A 67 10.58 1.47 -10.59
N ILE A 68 10.24 1.82 -9.36
CA ILE A 68 9.19 1.17 -8.58
C ILE A 68 7.83 1.36 -9.26
N LEU A 69 7.46 2.61 -9.60
CA LEU A 69 6.19 2.92 -10.25
C LEU A 69 6.04 2.21 -11.59
N LYS A 70 7.10 2.20 -12.41
CA LYS A 70 7.08 1.48 -13.70
C LYS A 70 6.78 0.00 -13.49
N GLY A 71 7.36 -0.63 -12.47
CA GLY A 71 7.10 -2.03 -12.14
C GLY A 71 5.63 -2.32 -11.80
N TYR A 72 4.94 -1.37 -11.12
CA TYR A 72 3.52 -1.51 -10.82
C TYR A 72 2.61 -1.25 -12.02
N ILE A 73 2.92 -0.27 -12.87
CA ILE A 73 2.05 0.17 -13.98
C ILE A 73 1.90 -0.89 -15.06
N ASP A 74 3.00 -1.59 -15.41
CA ASP A 74 3.08 -2.42 -16.61
C ASP A 74 2.67 -3.90 -16.38
N GLY A 75 2.38 -4.31 -15.15
CA GLY A 75 2.13 -5.70 -14.80
C GLY A 75 0.69 -6.16 -15.02
N THR A 76 0.50 -7.41 -15.45
CA THR A 76 -0.76 -8.15 -15.29
C THR A 76 -0.62 -9.07 -14.07
N ASP A 77 -1.66 -9.20 -13.25
CA ASP A 77 -1.63 -10.01 -12.03
C ASP A 77 -2.89 -10.89 -11.95
N GLU A 78 -2.91 -11.94 -12.77
CA GLU A 78 -3.99 -12.92 -12.80
C GLU A 78 -4.09 -13.70 -11.48
N ASP A 79 -2.96 -13.90 -10.80
CA ASP A 79 -2.91 -14.55 -9.48
C ASP A 79 -3.69 -13.73 -8.44
N TYR A 80 -3.63 -12.40 -8.53
CA TYR A 80 -4.39 -11.52 -7.65
C TYR A 80 -5.90 -11.71 -7.80
N VAL A 81 -6.40 -11.76 -9.04
CA VAL A 81 -7.84 -11.86 -9.30
C VAL A 81 -8.37 -13.29 -9.12
N SER A 82 -7.52 -14.32 -9.24
CA SER A 82 -7.91 -15.71 -9.00
C SER A 82 -8.28 -16.00 -7.55
N GLN A 83 -7.75 -15.23 -6.59
CA GLN A 83 -8.00 -15.37 -5.14
C GLN A 83 -9.23 -14.58 -4.66
N ASN A 84 -10.21 -14.36 -5.52
CA ASN A 84 -11.35 -13.46 -5.30
C ASN A 84 -12.18 -13.78 -4.05
N GLU A 85 -12.52 -15.04 -3.79
CA GLU A 85 -13.39 -15.45 -2.66
C GLU A 85 -12.77 -15.05 -1.30
N GLY A 86 -11.49 -15.38 -1.09
CA GLY A 86 -10.80 -15.06 0.17
C GLY A 86 -10.66 -13.54 0.38
N ARG A 87 -10.46 -12.78 -0.70
CA ARG A 87 -10.37 -11.32 -0.65
C ARG A 87 -11.72 -10.70 -0.32
N LEU A 88 -12.79 -11.14 -0.96
CA LEU A 88 -14.15 -10.64 -0.69
C LEU A 88 -14.52 -10.83 0.78
N LEU A 89 -14.33 -12.03 1.35
CA LEU A 89 -14.56 -12.28 2.78
C LEU A 89 -13.74 -11.37 3.70
N THR A 90 -12.51 -11.06 3.32
CA THR A 90 -11.64 -10.16 4.10
C THR A 90 -12.18 -8.73 4.05
N PHE A 91 -12.58 -8.27 2.88
CA PHE A 91 -13.12 -6.92 2.69
C PHE A 91 -14.53 -6.75 3.28
N GLU A 92 -15.36 -7.78 3.28
CA GLU A 92 -16.64 -7.77 4.01
C GLU A 92 -16.43 -7.50 5.49
N ARG A 93 -15.52 -8.23 6.13
CA ARG A 93 -15.16 -8.01 7.55
C ARG A 93 -14.56 -6.62 7.79
N GLY A 94 -13.74 -6.14 6.86
CA GLY A 94 -13.17 -4.79 6.90
C GLY A 94 -14.27 -3.72 6.82
N LEU A 95 -15.24 -3.90 5.91
CA LEU A 95 -16.36 -2.98 5.76
C LEU A 95 -17.27 -2.99 6.99
N ASP A 96 -17.56 -4.16 7.57
CA ASP A 96 -18.33 -4.28 8.83
C ASP A 96 -17.69 -3.46 9.98
N LEU A 97 -16.35 -3.46 10.03
CA LEU A 97 -15.62 -2.66 11.01
C LEU A 97 -15.73 -1.16 10.71
N ILE A 98 -15.61 -0.76 9.46
CA ILE A 98 -15.77 0.62 9.01
C ILE A 98 -17.17 1.12 9.38
N GLU A 99 -18.22 0.35 9.12
CA GLU A 99 -19.61 0.73 9.36
C GLU A 99 -19.97 0.89 10.83
N LYS A 100 -19.25 0.22 11.74
CA LYS A 100 -19.38 0.47 13.18
C LYS A 100 -18.91 1.86 13.58
N HIS A 101 -17.93 2.43 12.87
CA HIS A 101 -17.34 3.74 13.17
C HIS A 101 -17.90 4.86 12.26
N ALA A 102 -18.39 4.50 11.07
CA ALA A 102 -19.01 5.39 10.10
C ALA A 102 -20.38 4.83 9.65
N PRO A 103 -21.41 4.86 10.52
CA PRO A 103 -22.69 4.20 10.26
C PRO A 103 -23.52 4.87 9.16
N LYS A 104 -23.20 6.12 8.81
CA LYS A 104 -23.85 6.83 7.71
C LYS A 104 -23.12 6.55 6.42
N LYS A 105 -23.83 5.96 5.46
CA LYS A 105 -23.28 5.76 4.11
C LYS A 105 -23.02 7.10 3.44
N GLY A 106 -21.89 7.18 2.75
CA GLY A 106 -21.44 8.37 2.05
C GLY A 106 -20.47 7.99 0.94
N LYS A 107 -19.47 8.85 0.72
CA LYS A 107 -18.42 8.60 -0.27
C LYS A 107 -17.25 7.90 0.38
N ILE A 108 -16.88 6.74 -0.18
CA ILE A 108 -15.72 5.97 0.23
C ILE A 108 -14.69 5.91 -0.90
N LEU A 109 -13.45 6.24 -0.58
CA LEU A 109 -12.31 6.13 -1.50
C LEU A 109 -11.40 4.99 -1.05
N ASP A 110 -11.04 4.12 -1.98
CA ASP A 110 -10.00 3.13 -1.81
C ASP A 110 -8.75 3.55 -2.59
N VAL A 111 -7.64 3.74 -1.88
CA VAL A 111 -6.35 4.13 -2.45
C VAL A 111 -5.52 2.87 -2.65
N GLY A 112 -5.01 2.67 -3.89
CA GLY A 112 -4.41 1.41 -4.30
C GLY A 112 -5.47 0.32 -4.45
N ALA A 113 -6.59 0.66 -5.12
CA ALA A 113 -7.79 -0.18 -5.18
C ALA A 113 -7.57 -1.53 -5.89
N ALA A 114 -6.42 -1.75 -6.51
CA ALA A 114 -6.12 -2.92 -7.33
C ALA A 114 -7.31 -3.26 -8.27
N ALA A 115 -7.75 -4.51 -8.28
CA ALA A 115 -8.88 -4.96 -9.11
C ALA A 115 -10.28 -4.57 -8.56
N GLY A 116 -10.37 -3.73 -7.50
CA GLY A 116 -11.62 -3.16 -7.02
C GLY A 116 -12.50 -4.09 -6.18
N PHE A 117 -11.97 -5.14 -5.60
CA PHE A 117 -12.77 -6.08 -4.77
C PHE A 117 -13.38 -5.40 -3.55
N PHE A 118 -12.62 -4.52 -2.85
CA PHE A 118 -13.18 -3.75 -1.75
C PHE A 118 -14.29 -2.80 -2.21
N LEU A 119 -14.09 -2.12 -3.34
CA LEU A 119 -15.07 -1.21 -3.91
C LEU A 119 -16.36 -1.95 -4.32
N LYS A 120 -16.24 -3.18 -4.85
CA LYS A 120 -17.40 -4.05 -5.11
C LYS A 120 -18.21 -4.28 -3.84
N VAL A 121 -17.54 -4.73 -2.76
CA VAL A 121 -18.19 -4.99 -1.46
C VAL A 121 -18.84 -3.71 -0.92
N ALA A 122 -18.14 -2.57 -0.94
CA ALA A 122 -18.68 -1.30 -0.45
C ALA A 122 -19.90 -0.85 -1.28
N LYS A 123 -19.85 -0.99 -2.61
CA LYS A 123 -20.95 -0.63 -3.51
C LYS A 123 -22.20 -1.48 -3.24
N GLU A 124 -22.05 -2.79 -3.06
CA GLU A 124 -23.14 -3.71 -2.72
C GLU A 124 -23.79 -3.38 -1.36
N ASN A 125 -23.04 -2.67 -0.49
CA ASN A 125 -23.51 -2.15 0.78
C ASN A 125 -23.91 -0.65 0.73
N ASN A 126 -24.25 -0.12 -0.45
CA ASN A 126 -24.79 1.22 -0.69
C ASN A 126 -23.83 2.39 -0.39
N TRP A 127 -22.52 2.19 -0.49
CA TRP A 127 -21.55 3.27 -0.49
C TRP A 127 -21.42 3.88 -1.91
N GLU A 128 -21.19 5.18 -2.00
CA GLU A 128 -20.73 5.83 -3.24
C GLU A 128 -19.23 5.62 -3.35
N THR A 129 -18.80 4.69 -4.22
CA THR A 129 -17.44 4.18 -4.28
C THR A 129 -16.57 4.89 -5.29
N PHE A 130 -15.32 5.16 -4.90
CA PHE A 130 -14.25 5.72 -5.71
C PHE A 130 -12.98 4.93 -5.47
N GLY A 131 -12.16 4.77 -6.49
CA GLY A 131 -10.84 4.14 -6.38
C GLY A 131 -9.78 4.90 -7.14
N VAL A 132 -8.53 4.77 -6.70
CA VAL A 132 -7.34 5.14 -7.46
C VAL A 132 -6.36 3.97 -7.47
N GLU A 133 -5.76 3.69 -8.63
CA GLU A 133 -4.85 2.57 -8.83
C GLU A 133 -3.88 2.90 -9.97
N PRO A 134 -2.56 2.80 -9.78
CA PRO A 134 -1.59 3.06 -10.84
C PRO A 134 -1.64 2.04 -11.99
N ASN A 135 -1.99 0.78 -11.71
CA ASN A 135 -1.96 -0.30 -12.68
C ASN A 135 -3.18 -0.25 -13.61
N HIS A 136 -2.91 -0.06 -14.91
CA HIS A 136 -3.95 0.05 -15.93
C HIS A 136 -4.82 -1.22 -16.03
N TRP A 137 -4.20 -2.40 -16.07
CA TRP A 137 -4.91 -3.67 -16.19
C TRP A 137 -5.87 -3.92 -15.00
N MET A 138 -5.42 -3.59 -13.78
CA MET A 138 -6.25 -3.69 -12.57
C MET A 138 -7.45 -2.74 -12.62
N CYS A 139 -7.23 -1.48 -13.04
CA CYS A 139 -8.32 -0.51 -13.23
C CYS A 139 -9.37 -1.03 -14.22
N ASP A 140 -8.92 -1.51 -15.38
CA ASP A 140 -9.79 -2.04 -16.42
C ASP A 140 -10.58 -3.25 -15.93
N TYR A 141 -9.91 -4.16 -15.20
CA TYR A 141 -10.56 -5.33 -14.64
C TYR A 141 -11.70 -4.94 -13.68
N GLY A 142 -11.44 -4.08 -12.71
CA GLY A 142 -12.43 -3.64 -11.72
C GLY A 142 -13.60 -2.88 -12.36
N ASN A 143 -13.30 -1.91 -13.20
CA ASN A 143 -14.31 -1.11 -13.87
C ASN A 143 -15.24 -1.97 -14.75
N LYS A 144 -14.68 -2.95 -15.47
CA LYS A 144 -15.42 -3.82 -16.37
C LYS A 144 -16.24 -4.90 -15.64
N ASN A 145 -15.66 -5.52 -14.60
CA ASN A 145 -16.27 -6.69 -13.98
C ASN A 145 -17.18 -6.33 -12.79
N PHE A 146 -16.96 -5.21 -12.11
CA PHE A 146 -17.68 -4.82 -10.89
C PHE A 146 -18.46 -3.51 -11.04
N ASP A 147 -18.38 -2.86 -12.21
CA ASP A 147 -19.03 -1.57 -12.45
C ASP A 147 -18.70 -0.55 -11.34
N VAL A 148 -17.44 -0.52 -10.91
CA VAL A 148 -16.89 0.45 -9.96
C VAL A 148 -16.16 1.57 -10.69
N ARG A 149 -15.78 2.65 -9.98
CA ARG A 149 -15.07 3.80 -10.56
C ARG A 149 -13.65 3.85 -10.06
N ILE A 150 -12.73 3.16 -10.74
CA ILE A 150 -11.30 3.23 -10.45
C ILE A 150 -10.63 4.15 -11.46
N LYS A 151 -10.04 5.24 -10.96
CA LYS A 151 -9.25 6.18 -11.76
C LYS A 151 -7.81 5.70 -11.80
N GLN A 152 -7.24 5.57 -12.99
CA GLN A 152 -5.83 5.23 -13.13
C GLN A 152 -4.94 6.39 -12.66
N GLY A 153 -3.90 6.07 -11.90
CA GLY A 153 -2.90 7.02 -11.41
C GLY A 153 -2.72 6.95 -9.89
N THR A 154 -1.96 7.91 -9.38
CA THR A 154 -1.72 8.10 -7.94
C THR A 154 -2.82 8.94 -7.29
N LEU A 155 -2.92 8.91 -5.96
CA LEU A 155 -3.89 9.72 -5.22
C LEU A 155 -3.78 11.21 -5.55
N LYS A 156 -2.56 11.73 -5.67
CA LYS A 156 -2.29 13.13 -6.02
C LYS A 156 -2.75 13.48 -7.44
N GLU A 157 -2.54 12.60 -8.42
CA GLU A 157 -2.95 12.81 -9.81
C GLU A 157 -4.46 12.72 -9.97
N ALA A 158 -5.15 12.04 -9.08
CA ALA A 158 -6.61 11.98 -9.06
C ALA A 158 -7.26 13.36 -8.79
N ALA A 159 -6.55 14.29 -8.14
CA ALA A 159 -6.93 15.67 -7.91
C ALA A 159 -8.35 15.83 -7.33
N PHE A 160 -8.68 15.07 -6.30
CA PHE A 160 -9.97 15.19 -5.62
C PHE A 160 -10.09 16.51 -4.85
N PRO A 161 -11.32 17.05 -4.69
CA PRO A 161 -11.56 18.25 -3.90
C PRO A 161 -11.23 18.07 -2.42
N ASP A 162 -10.97 19.17 -1.71
CA ASP A 162 -10.85 19.18 -0.25
C ASP A 162 -12.15 18.70 0.41
N ASN A 163 -12.07 18.01 1.54
CA ASN A 163 -13.21 17.60 2.37
C ASN A 163 -14.31 16.86 1.58
N TYR A 164 -13.91 15.93 0.73
CA TYR A 164 -14.82 15.28 -0.22
C TYR A 164 -15.32 13.91 0.24
N PHE A 165 -14.46 13.11 0.87
CA PHE A 165 -14.76 11.73 1.26
C PHE A 165 -15.17 11.61 2.73
N ASP A 166 -16.13 10.71 3.00
CA ASP A 166 -16.54 10.34 4.36
C ASP A 166 -15.58 9.29 4.95
N VAL A 167 -15.09 8.38 4.09
CA VAL A 167 -14.14 7.32 4.44
C VAL A 167 -13.05 7.24 3.37
N ILE A 168 -11.79 7.05 3.81
CA ILE A 168 -10.67 6.71 2.94
C ILE A 168 -10.00 5.45 3.46
N THR A 169 -9.70 4.51 2.58
CA THR A 169 -9.04 3.23 2.92
C THR A 169 -7.72 3.07 2.20
N PHE A 170 -6.76 2.42 2.89
CA PHE A 170 -5.50 1.93 2.36
C PHE A 170 -5.34 0.48 2.82
N TRP A 171 -5.54 -0.48 1.92
CA TRP A 171 -5.41 -1.91 2.19
C TRP A 171 -4.09 -2.43 1.67
N ASP A 172 -3.09 -2.59 2.54
CA ASP A 172 -1.74 -3.05 2.20
C ASP A 172 -1.09 -2.19 1.08
N VAL A 173 -1.08 -0.86 1.26
CA VAL A 173 -0.60 0.12 0.27
C VAL A 173 0.54 0.98 0.78
N LEU A 174 0.46 1.50 2.02
CA LEU A 174 1.43 2.48 2.52
C LEU A 174 2.84 1.92 2.63
N GLU A 175 2.99 0.64 2.92
CA GLU A 175 4.27 -0.05 2.96
C GLU A 175 4.95 -0.13 1.60
N HIS A 176 4.20 -0.03 0.50
CA HIS A 176 4.69 -0.03 -0.88
C HIS A 176 4.93 1.39 -1.42
N ALA A 177 4.30 2.39 -0.81
CA ALA A 177 4.38 3.76 -1.29
C ALA A 177 5.81 4.32 -1.19
N SER A 178 6.31 4.97 -2.23
CA SER A 178 7.62 5.62 -2.19
C SER A 178 7.67 6.82 -1.22
N ASP A 179 6.52 7.45 -0.95
CA ASP A 179 6.36 8.57 -0.02
C ASP A 179 5.03 8.46 0.74
N PRO A 180 4.93 7.54 1.75
CA PRO A 180 3.70 7.33 2.50
C PRO A 180 3.23 8.57 3.26
N LYS A 181 4.16 9.45 3.67
CA LYS A 181 3.79 10.71 4.34
C LYS A 181 3.00 11.64 3.42
N SER A 182 3.43 11.79 2.17
CA SER A 182 2.69 12.58 1.17
C SER A 182 1.32 11.98 0.86
N GLU A 183 1.20 10.64 0.79
CA GLU A 183 -0.11 9.98 0.61
C GLU A 183 -1.06 10.29 1.77
N LEU A 184 -0.58 10.23 3.02
CA LEU A 184 -1.39 10.56 4.20
C LEU A 184 -1.76 12.05 4.28
N ILE A 185 -0.88 12.96 3.87
CA ILE A 185 -1.17 14.40 3.80
C ILE A 185 -2.27 14.66 2.78
N GLU A 186 -2.20 14.04 1.61
CA GLU A 186 -3.22 14.17 0.58
C GLU A 186 -4.56 13.55 1.02
N ALA A 187 -4.52 12.36 1.63
CA ALA A 187 -5.70 11.73 2.21
C ALA A 187 -6.37 12.63 3.26
N HIS A 188 -5.58 13.27 4.15
CA HIS A 188 -6.10 14.22 5.13
C HIS A 188 -6.78 15.42 4.48
N ARG A 189 -6.22 15.98 3.39
CA ARG A 189 -6.80 17.12 2.68
C ARG A 189 -8.17 16.82 2.09
N ILE A 190 -8.32 15.63 1.48
CA ILE A 190 -9.56 15.23 0.78
C ILE A 190 -10.58 14.55 1.69
N LEU A 191 -10.19 14.15 2.91
CA LEU A 191 -11.10 13.59 3.92
C LEU A 191 -11.90 14.71 4.58
N LYS A 192 -13.20 14.51 4.77
CA LYS A 192 -14.07 15.45 5.49
C LYS A 192 -13.65 15.58 6.95
N HIS A 193 -13.94 16.73 7.56
CA HIS A 193 -13.82 16.87 9.01
C HIS A 193 -14.71 15.83 9.73
N GLY A 194 -14.07 15.04 10.61
CA GLY A 194 -14.73 13.92 11.29
C GLY A 194 -14.92 12.67 10.42
N GLY A 195 -14.35 12.65 9.21
CA GLY A 195 -14.28 11.47 8.36
C GLY A 195 -13.33 10.41 8.91
N LEU A 196 -13.44 9.19 8.43
CA LEU A 196 -12.69 8.03 8.90
C LEU A 196 -11.57 7.67 7.91
N LEU A 197 -10.33 7.62 8.40
CA LEU A 197 -9.19 7.04 7.68
C LEU A 197 -8.94 5.63 8.21
N VAL A 198 -8.91 4.65 7.32
CA VAL A 198 -8.61 3.25 7.63
C VAL A 198 -7.34 2.82 6.92
N VAL A 199 -6.39 2.30 7.68
CA VAL A 199 -5.10 1.85 7.14
C VAL A 199 -4.84 0.43 7.63
N ASN A 200 -4.59 -0.49 6.70
CA ASN A 200 -4.16 -1.85 6.97
C ASN A 200 -2.75 -2.06 6.42
N PHE A 201 -1.86 -2.63 7.24
CA PHE A 201 -0.51 -3.02 6.84
C PHE A 201 0.04 -4.09 7.80
N PRO A 202 1.06 -4.87 7.40
CA PRO A 202 1.70 -5.84 8.27
C PRO A 202 2.40 -5.19 9.46
N ASN A 203 2.07 -5.62 10.68
CA ASN A 203 2.61 -5.06 11.91
C ASN A 203 4.00 -5.63 12.24
N MET A 204 5.07 -4.84 12.00
CA MET A 204 6.46 -5.21 12.31
C MET A 204 6.76 -5.26 13.82
N GLY A 205 5.93 -4.63 14.65
CA GLY A 205 6.00 -4.72 16.12
C GLY A 205 5.37 -5.99 16.70
N SER A 206 4.71 -6.83 15.87
CA SER A 206 4.02 -8.04 16.32
C SER A 206 4.98 -9.06 16.92
N LEU A 207 4.45 -9.92 17.83
CA LEU A 207 5.22 -11.00 18.44
C LEU A 207 5.81 -11.95 17.37
N LEU A 208 5.04 -12.25 16.32
CA LEU A 208 5.49 -13.10 15.22
C LEU A 208 6.65 -12.46 14.43
N ALA A 209 6.57 -11.17 14.14
CA ALA A 209 7.67 -10.45 13.47
C ALA A 209 8.95 -10.46 14.33
N ARG A 210 8.81 -10.33 15.66
CA ARG A 210 9.94 -10.40 16.62
C ARG A 210 10.55 -11.80 16.69
N LEU A 211 9.73 -12.85 16.71
CA LEU A 211 10.20 -14.25 16.80
C LEU A 211 10.87 -14.72 15.50
N PHE A 212 10.23 -14.45 14.36
CA PHE A 212 10.74 -14.92 13.07
C PHE A 212 11.80 -14.00 12.45
N CYS A 213 11.91 -12.75 12.94
CA CYS A 213 12.90 -11.78 12.48
C CYS A 213 12.94 -11.70 10.94
N ARG A 214 14.11 -12.02 10.34
CA ARG A 214 14.28 -12.00 8.88
C ARG A 214 13.45 -13.05 8.12
N ARG A 215 12.95 -14.08 8.81
CA ARG A 215 12.11 -15.13 8.23
C ARG A 215 10.61 -14.85 8.36
N TRP A 216 10.25 -13.66 8.88
CA TRP A 216 8.86 -13.24 8.95
C TRP A 216 8.27 -13.11 7.55
N TRP A 217 7.15 -13.79 7.28
CA TRP A 217 6.58 -13.94 5.92
C TRP A 217 6.11 -12.63 5.28
N PHE A 218 5.90 -11.56 6.05
CA PHE A 218 5.62 -10.23 5.52
C PHE A 218 6.86 -9.36 5.33
N LEU A 219 8.05 -9.89 5.52
CA LEU A 219 9.29 -9.22 5.13
C LEU A 219 9.52 -9.43 3.63
N LEU A 220 8.72 -8.73 2.81
CA LEU A 220 8.68 -8.86 1.37
C LEU A 220 9.54 -7.80 0.69
N SER A 221 10.07 -8.12 -0.49
CA SER A 221 10.93 -7.22 -1.27
C SER A 221 10.19 -6.02 -1.88
N VAL A 222 8.85 -6.08 -1.93
CA VAL A 222 7.98 -4.99 -2.39
C VAL A 222 7.68 -3.98 -1.29
N HIS A 223 7.90 -4.33 -0.01
CA HIS A 223 7.67 -3.44 1.12
C HIS A 223 8.86 -2.50 1.31
N LEU A 224 8.67 -1.22 1.08
CA LEU A 224 9.68 -0.19 1.30
C LEU A 224 9.74 0.26 2.76
N TYR A 225 8.64 0.12 3.48
CA TYR A 225 8.47 0.50 4.88
C TYR A 225 7.87 -0.63 5.70
N TYR A 226 8.23 -0.66 6.97
CA TYR A 226 7.73 -1.63 7.95
C TYR A 226 7.23 -0.86 9.17
N PHE A 227 5.92 -0.77 9.28
CA PHE A 227 5.25 0.02 10.33
C PHE A 227 5.00 -0.80 11.59
N SER A 228 4.91 -0.08 12.73
CA SER A 228 4.44 -0.58 14.02
C SER A 228 3.46 0.43 14.63
N PRO A 229 2.62 0.03 15.59
CA PRO A 229 1.69 0.94 16.28
C PRO A 229 2.36 1.95 17.21
N GLU A 230 3.69 1.86 17.42
CA GLU A 230 4.47 2.71 18.34
C GLU A 230 4.98 3.96 17.65
#